data_e5a28b68f2fd585d92456a046b4cf7fa
#
_entry.id   e5a28b68f2fd585d92456a046b4cf7fa
#
_cell.length_a   1.000
_cell.length_b   1.000
_cell.length_c   1.000
_cell.angle_alpha   90.00
_cell.angle_beta   90.00
_cell.angle_gamma   90.00
#
_symmetry.space_group_name_H-M   'P 1'
#
loop_
_entity.id
_entity.type
_entity.pdbx_description
1 polymer ?
#
loop_
_entity_poly.entity_id
_entity_poly.type
_entity_poly.pdbx_seq_one_letter_code
_entity_poly.pdbx_strand_id
1 'polypeptide(L)'
;MVSSEQMKNIEKKMFSMGMPVEALKEKVGIGISSWILDRQGLIENGAIVLVGPGHNGGDGLVVARELYMAGVDISIWCPFPLKKELTQKHFDYAIRIGIETLEHKPDSNSNSLWIEALFGLGQSRIISDEIVHLLNTKKKSSPDKLISIDVPAGLDSDNGNTVSNISSKASSTLCLGLFKTCLLYTSPSPRDA
;
A
#
# COMPACT_ATOMS: atom_id res chain seq x y z
N MET A 1 -16.97 1.75 -11.60
CA MET A 1 -15.80 2.59 -11.35
C MET A 1 -16.26 3.84 -10.64
N VAL A 2 -15.39 4.41 -9.80
CA VAL A 2 -15.74 5.58 -8.99
C VAL A 2 -14.59 6.59 -9.00
N SER A 3 -14.95 7.88 -8.88
CA SER A 3 -13.98 8.94 -8.58
C SER A 3 -13.57 8.88 -7.11
N SER A 4 -12.51 9.61 -6.76
CA SER A 4 -12.04 9.74 -5.37
C SER A 4 -13.12 10.36 -4.47
N GLU A 5 -13.87 11.32 -4.99
CA GLU A 5 -14.98 11.96 -4.26
C GLU A 5 -16.14 10.98 -4.04
N GLN A 6 -16.52 10.22 -5.05
CA GLN A 6 -17.56 9.20 -4.93
C GLN A 6 -17.17 8.14 -3.90
N MET A 7 -15.92 7.67 -3.91
CA MET A 7 -15.45 6.69 -2.94
C MET A 7 -15.47 7.25 -1.51
N LYS A 8 -15.00 8.48 -1.30
CA LYS A 8 -15.08 9.16 0.01
C LYS A 8 -16.50 9.30 0.52
N ASN A 9 -17.46 9.60 -0.38
CA ASN A 9 -18.87 9.69 -0.02
C ASN A 9 -19.48 8.35 0.38
N ILE A 10 -19.08 7.27 -0.30
CA ILE A 10 -19.48 5.89 0.06
C ILE A 10 -18.94 5.52 1.44
N GLU A 11 -17.64 5.73 1.69
CA GLU A 11 -17.01 5.47 2.98
C GLU A 11 -17.67 6.28 4.10
N LYS A 12 -17.90 7.57 3.88
CA LYS A 12 -18.61 8.44 4.84
C LYS A 12 -20.00 7.90 5.18
N LYS A 13 -20.73 7.42 4.18
CA LYS A 13 -22.04 6.81 4.39
C LYS A 13 -21.95 5.51 5.18
N MET A 14 -20.99 4.65 4.87
CA MET A 14 -20.77 3.41 5.61
C MET A 14 -20.47 3.69 7.10
N PHE A 15 -19.59 4.63 7.37
CA PHE A 15 -19.23 5.02 8.74
C PHE A 15 -20.42 5.66 9.48
N SER A 16 -21.22 6.51 8.82
CA SER A 16 -22.43 7.10 9.42
C SER A 16 -23.52 6.06 9.72
N MET A 17 -23.48 4.91 9.04
CA MET A 17 -24.37 3.76 9.30
C MET A 17 -23.84 2.83 10.41
N GLY A 18 -22.72 3.18 11.05
CA GLY A 18 -22.15 2.45 12.19
C GLY A 18 -21.06 1.45 11.85
N MET A 19 -20.51 1.43 10.62
CA MET A 19 -19.34 0.59 10.30
C MET A 19 -18.12 1.14 11.04
N PRO A 20 -17.48 0.38 11.97
CA PRO A 20 -16.26 0.82 12.62
C PRO A 20 -15.09 0.89 11.62
N VAL A 21 -14.32 1.99 11.67
CA VAL A 21 -13.16 2.19 10.79
C VAL A 21 -12.13 1.09 11.00
N GLU A 22 -11.90 0.70 12.25
CA GLU A 22 -10.99 -0.36 12.66
C GLU A 22 -11.39 -1.70 12.02
N ALA A 23 -12.67 -2.06 12.09
CA ALA A 23 -13.16 -3.31 11.52
C ALA A 23 -13.00 -3.36 9.99
N LEU A 24 -13.19 -2.21 9.31
CA LEU A 24 -12.97 -2.13 7.87
C LEU A 24 -11.48 -2.34 7.53
N LYS A 25 -10.57 -1.74 8.29
CA LYS A 25 -9.13 -1.90 8.11
C LYS A 25 -8.67 -3.35 8.33
N GLU A 26 -9.16 -3.99 9.38
CA GLU A 26 -8.88 -5.41 9.63
C GLU A 26 -9.34 -6.27 8.45
N LYS A 27 -10.56 -6.08 7.97
CA LYS A 27 -11.09 -6.81 6.82
C LYS A 27 -10.25 -6.61 5.55
N VAL A 28 -9.81 -5.38 5.28
CA VAL A 28 -8.96 -5.03 4.15
C VAL A 28 -7.59 -5.71 4.29
N GLY A 29 -6.94 -5.56 5.45
CA GLY A 29 -5.62 -6.13 5.70
C GLY A 29 -5.62 -7.66 5.58
N ILE A 30 -6.59 -8.33 6.18
CA ILE A 30 -6.75 -9.79 6.06
C ILE A 30 -6.94 -10.20 4.60
N GLY A 31 -7.77 -9.50 3.83
CA GLY A 31 -7.99 -9.83 2.42
C GLY A 31 -6.72 -9.69 1.58
N ILE A 32 -5.95 -8.62 1.78
CA ILE A 32 -4.66 -8.40 1.10
C ILE A 32 -3.64 -9.47 1.50
N SER A 33 -3.52 -9.74 2.79
CA SER A 33 -2.57 -10.74 3.32
C SER A 33 -2.88 -12.13 2.78
N SER A 34 -4.15 -12.52 2.75
CA SER A 34 -4.58 -13.79 2.16
C SER A 34 -4.19 -13.89 0.68
N TRP A 35 -4.44 -12.82 -0.09
CA TRP A 35 -4.04 -12.77 -1.50
C TRP A 35 -2.53 -12.93 -1.71
N ILE A 36 -1.71 -12.33 -0.82
CA ILE A 36 -0.24 -12.46 -0.86
C ILE A 36 0.17 -13.88 -0.45
N LEU A 37 -0.38 -14.43 0.64
CA LEU A 37 -0.06 -15.77 1.14
C LEU A 37 -0.39 -16.88 0.13
N ASP A 38 -1.43 -16.72 -0.67
CA ASP A 38 -1.75 -17.63 -1.78
C ASP A 38 -0.69 -17.62 -2.89
N ARG A 39 0.27 -16.68 -2.83
CA ARG A 39 1.34 -16.47 -3.84
C ARG A 39 2.73 -16.56 -3.21
N GLN A 40 3.04 -17.73 -2.64
CA GLN A 40 4.27 -17.98 -1.87
C GLN A 40 5.55 -17.50 -2.57
N GLY A 41 5.65 -17.62 -3.90
CA GLY A 41 6.77 -17.10 -4.67
C GLY A 41 7.01 -15.59 -4.55
N LEU A 42 6.00 -14.80 -4.12
CA LEU A 42 6.18 -13.37 -3.86
C LEU A 42 6.99 -13.12 -2.59
N ILE A 43 6.80 -13.94 -1.55
CA ILE A 43 7.27 -13.73 -0.18
C ILE A 43 8.38 -14.68 0.27
N GLU A 44 8.92 -15.51 -0.61
CA GLU A 44 10.02 -16.46 -0.29
C GLU A 44 11.28 -15.80 0.27
N ASN A 45 11.51 -14.52 -0.02
CA ASN A 45 12.61 -13.71 0.50
C ASN A 45 12.10 -12.60 1.47
N GLY A 46 10.99 -12.85 2.14
CA GLY A 46 10.37 -11.90 3.03
C GLY A 46 9.69 -10.72 2.33
N ALA A 47 9.19 -9.78 3.12
CA ALA A 47 8.57 -8.57 2.58
C ALA A 47 8.88 -7.33 3.41
N ILE A 48 8.87 -6.17 2.75
CA ILE A 48 9.03 -4.86 3.37
C ILE A 48 7.76 -4.05 3.10
N VAL A 49 7.11 -3.60 4.17
CA VAL A 49 5.93 -2.74 4.06
C VAL A 49 6.34 -1.28 4.19
N LEU A 50 6.10 -0.51 3.13
CA LEU A 50 6.39 0.92 3.09
C LEU A 50 5.15 1.69 3.58
N VAL A 51 5.24 2.20 4.78
CA VAL A 51 4.09 2.75 5.52
C VAL A 51 4.01 4.26 5.38
N GLY A 52 2.91 4.74 4.85
CA GLY A 52 2.59 6.17 4.73
C GLY A 52 1.98 6.76 6.00
N PRO A 53 1.88 8.11 6.06
CA PRO A 53 1.43 8.82 7.25
C PRO A 53 -0.09 8.74 7.49
N GLY A 54 -0.84 8.28 6.51
CA GLY A 54 -2.30 8.31 6.47
C GLY A 54 -2.98 6.97 6.74
N HIS A 55 -4.24 6.89 6.32
CA HIS A 55 -5.06 5.69 6.50
C HIS A 55 -4.53 4.49 5.71
N ASN A 56 -3.99 4.70 4.49
CA ASN A 56 -3.40 3.64 3.68
C ASN A 56 -2.20 2.96 4.40
N GLY A 57 -1.37 3.76 5.10
CA GLY A 57 -0.32 3.22 5.96
C GLY A 57 -0.88 2.30 7.06
N GLY A 58 -2.04 2.64 7.61
CA GLY A 58 -2.74 1.78 8.58
C GLY A 58 -3.16 0.43 7.98
N ASP A 59 -3.66 0.42 6.73
CA ASP A 59 -3.98 -0.81 6.02
C ASP A 59 -2.72 -1.66 5.79
N GLY A 60 -1.61 -1.00 5.37
CA GLY A 60 -0.30 -1.65 5.24
C GLY A 60 0.22 -2.27 6.55
N LEU A 61 0.00 -1.62 7.69
CA LEU A 61 0.41 -2.15 8.99
C LEU A 61 -0.41 -3.37 9.41
N VAL A 62 -1.70 -3.42 9.08
CA VAL A 62 -2.50 -4.64 9.28
C VAL A 62 -1.96 -5.77 8.40
N VAL A 63 -1.63 -5.48 7.13
CA VAL A 63 -1.01 -6.48 6.24
C VAL A 63 0.32 -6.97 6.80
N ALA A 64 1.20 -6.06 7.28
CA ALA A 64 2.48 -6.43 7.89
C ALA A 64 2.28 -7.41 9.06
N ARG A 65 1.34 -7.10 9.95
CA ARG A 65 1.01 -7.95 11.10
C ARG A 65 0.52 -9.34 10.68
N GLU A 66 -0.44 -9.39 9.75
CA GLU A 66 -1.02 -10.67 9.31
C GLU A 66 0.02 -11.57 8.64
N LEU A 67 0.89 -11.00 7.80
CA LEU A 67 1.99 -11.74 7.16
C LEU A 67 3.02 -12.21 8.20
N TYR A 68 3.38 -11.36 9.17
CA TYR A 68 4.30 -11.70 10.25
C TYR A 68 3.74 -12.86 11.11
N MET A 69 2.46 -12.79 11.49
CA MET A 69 1.80 -13.85 12.25
C MET A 69 1.68 -15.17 11.46
N ALA A 70 1.68 -15.09 10.12
CA ALA A 70 1.74 -16.25 9.23
C ALA A 70 3.16 -16.81 9.05
N GLY A 71 4.19 -16.22 9.72
CA GLY A 71 5.58 -16.68 9.69
C GLY A 71 6.42 -16.10 8.54
N VAL A 72 5.93 -15.07 7.86
CA VAL A 72 6.72 -14.36 6.83
C VAL A 72 7.71 -13.42 7.52
N ASP A 73 8.95 -13.35 7.02
CA ASP A 73 9.93 -12.37 7.47
C ASP A 73 9.52 -10.97 6.99
N ILE A 74 9.15 -10.09 7.93
CA ILE A 74 8.56 -8.77 7.66
C ILE A 74 9.36 -7.67 8.33
N SER A 75 9.69 -6.64 7.53
CA SER A 75 10.17 -5.36 8.04
C SER A 75 9.24 -4.22 7.63
N ILE A 76 9.24 -3.14 8.40
CA ILE A 76 8.47 -1.93 8.15
C ILE A 76 9.43 -0.77 7.88
N TRP A 77 9.12 0.05 6.87
CA TRP A 77 9.79 1.31 6.63
C TRP A 77 8.79 2.46 6.60
N CYS A 78 8.98 3.44 7.50
CA CYS A 78 8.15 4.64 7.63
C CYS A 78 8.95 5.88 7.20
N PRO A 79 8.91 6.29 5.92
CA PRO A 79 9.66 7.47 5.45
C PRO A 79 9.10 8.79 5.98
N PHE A 80 7.93 8.80 6.58
CA PHE A 80 7.25 9.99 7.10
C PHE A 80 6.73 9.78 8.52
N PRO A 81 6.65 10.85 9.34
CA PRO A 81 5.95 10.78 10.61
C PRO A 81 4.48 10.39 10.43
N LEU A 82 4.00 9.45 11.24
CA LEU A 82 2.60 9.02 11.21
C LEU A 82 1.69 10.14 11.71
N LYS A 83 0.55 10.36 11.05
CA LYS A 83 -0.36 11.48 11.32
C LYS A 83 -1.74 11.06 11.84
N LYS A 84 -2.08 9.78 11.69
CA LYS A 84 -3.38 9.26 12.11
C LYS A 84 -3.21 8.41 13.35
N GLU A 85 -4.01 8.70 14.38
CA GLU A 85 -3.95 7.98 15.66
C GLU A 85 -4.10 6.47 15.48
N LEU A 86 -5.06 6.03 14.66
CA LEU A 86 -5.26 4.61 14.39
C LEU A 86 -4.06 3.97 13.70
N THR A 87 -3.43 4.67 12.75
CA THR A 87 -2.20 4.20 12.09
C THR A 87 -1.05 4.10 13.09
N GLN A 88 -0.92 5.06 14.02
CA GLN A 88 0.06 4.99 15.08
C GLN A 88 -0.19 3.79 16.02
N LYS A 89 -1.44 3.53 16.40
CA LYS A 89 -1.78 2.35 17.22
C LYS A 89 -1.40 1.03 16.55
N HIS A 90 -1.67 0.89 15.25
CA HIS A 90 -1.24 -0.29 14.48
C HIS A 90 0.28 -0.42 14.42
N PHE A 91 1.00 0.70 14.26
CA PHE A 91 2.46 0.73 14.27
C PHE A 91 3.03 0.30 15.61
N ASP A 92 2.54 0.90 16.71
CA ASP A 92 2.96 0.57 18.08
C ASP A 92 2.73 -0.92 18.39
N TYR A 93 1.62 -1.46 17.92
CA TYR A 93 1.32 -2.89 18.06
C TYR A 93 2.28 -3.77 17.24
N ALA A 94 2.55 -3.38 15.99
CA ALA A 94 3.51 -4.11 15.14
C ALA A 94 4.90 -4.20 15.79
N ILE A 95 5.39 -3.10 16.38
CA ILE A 95 6.66 -3.09 17.12
C ILE A 95 6.61 -4.01 18.36
N ARG A 96 5.53 -3.97 19.12
CA ARG A 96 5.38 -4.79 20.34
C ARG A 96 5.34 -6.28 20.07
N ILE A 97 4.85 -6.71 18.93
CA ILE A 97 4.85 -8.12 18.53
C ILE A 97 6.18 -8.56 17.87
N GLY A 98 7.15 -7.62 17.68
CA GLY A 98 8.50 -7.91 17.22
C GLY A 98 8.77 -7.69 15.74
N ILE A 99 7.91 -6.99 15.01
CA ILE A 99 8.19 -6.63 13.62
C ILE A 99 9.31 -5.59 13.56
N GLU A 100 10.34 -5.87 12.77
CA GLU A 100 11.49 -4.99 12.59
C GLU A 100 11.11 -3.68 11.90
N THR A 101 11.71 -2.58 12.36
CA THR A 101 11.60 -1.26 11.72
C THR A 101 12.94 -0.87 11.11
N LEU A 102 12.92 -0.50 9.84
CA LEU A 102 14.10 -0.03 9.13
C LEU A 102 14.29 1.47 9.39
N GLU A 103 15.46 1.84 9.91
CA GLU A 103 15.86 3.25 10.11
C GLU A 103 16.17 3.97 8.80
N HIS A 104 16.67 3.21 7.82
CA HIS A 104 17.08 3.74 6.51
C HIS A 104 16.22 3.15 5.38
N LYS A 105 16.24 3.84 4.23
CA LYS A 105 15.56 3.36 3.02
C LYS A 105 16.03 1.93 2.67
N PRO A 106 15.10 1.03 2.35
CA PRO A 106 15.45 -0.34 2.00
C PRO A 106 16.23 -0.42 0.68
N ASP A 107 17.04 -1.48 0.54
CA ASP A 107 17.76 -1.73 -0.71
C ASP A 107 16.80 -2.15 -1.83
N SER A 108 16.67 -1.30 -2.84
CA SER A 108 15.82 -1.55 -4.00
C SER A 108 16.26 -2.74 -4.86
N ASN A 109 17.48 -3.25 -4.69
CA ASN A 109 17.97 -4.45 -5.37
C ASN A 109 17.69 -5.73 -4.57
N SER A 110 17.19 -5.64 -3.34
CA SER A 110 16.78 -6.81 -2.57
C SER A 110 15.71 -7.62 -3.30
N ASN A 111 15.68 -8.93 -3.11
CA ASN A 111 14.66 -9.80 -3.71
C ASN A 111 13.39 -9.97 -2.84
N SER A 112 13.27 -9.18 -1.76
CA SER A 112 12.08 -9.14 -0.91
C SER A 112 10.90 -8.50 -1.64
N LEU A 113 9.68 -8.91 -1.30
CA LEU A 113 8.47 -8.22 -1.76
C LEU A 113 8.38 -6.84 -1.12
N TRP A 114 8.12 -5.79 -1.90
CA TRP A 114 7.76 -4.50 -1.37
C TRP A 114 6.26 -4.28 -1.48
N ILE A 115 5.64 -3.93 -0.36
CA ILE A 115 4.21 -3.61 -0.25
C ILE A 115 4.12 -2.12 0.00
N GLU A 116 3.78 -1.37 -1.05
CA GLU A 116 3.66 0.08 -1.01
C GLU A 116 2.29 0.48 -0.48
N ALA A 117 2.28 1.05 0.72
CA ALA A 117 1.12 1.58 1.42
C ALA A 117 1.33 3.06 1.81
N LEU A 118 2.05 3.81 0.96
CA LEU A 118 2.45 5.19 1.26
C LEU A 118 1.26 6.15 1.19
N PHE A 119 0.49 6.06 0.13
CA PHE A 119 -0.63 6.96 -0.12
C PHE A 119 -1.79 6.19 -0.75
N GLY A 120 -3.02 6.68 -0.57
CA GLY A 120 -4.22 6.15 -1.19
C GLY A 120 -4.97 7.27 -1.92
N LEU A 121 -6.30 7.21 -1.95
CA LEU A 121 -7.19 8.20 -2.60
C LEU A 121 -6.95 9.67 -2.23
N GLY A 122 -6.21 9.95 -1.16
CA GLY A 122 -5.96 11.32 -0.69
C GLY A 122 -4.67 11.94 -1.22
N GLN A 123 -4.09 11.42 -2.29
CA GLN A 123 -2.85 11.97 -2.87
C GLN A 123 -3.10 13.33 -3.51
N SER A 124 -2.97 14.39 -2.72
CA SER A 124 -3.05 15.78 -3.19
C SER A 124 -1.71 16.52 -3.10
N ARG A 125 -0.66 15.84 -2.64
CA ARG A 125 0.66 16.43 -2.43
C ARG A 125 1.68 15.79 -3.35
N ILE A 126 2.61 16.60 -3.83
CA ILE A 126 3.79 16.14 -4.55
C ILE A 126 4.57 15.20 -3.63
N ILE A 127 4.76 13.97 -4.07
CA ILE A 127 5.66 13.01 -3.43
C ILE A 127 7.08 13.37 -3.85
N SER A 128 8.05 13.22 -2.96
CA SER A 128 9.43 13.47 -3.34
C SER A 128 9.84 12.53 -4.48
N ASP A 129 10.50 13.09 -5.47
CA ASP A 129 11.03 12.33 -6.62
C ASP A 129 11.94 11.19 -6.14
N GLU A 130 12.64 11.36 -5.01
CA GLU A 130 13.49 10.35 -4.41
C GLU A 130 12.71 9.06 -4.08
N ILE A 131 11.53 9.17 -3.48
CA ILE A 131 10.70 7.99 -3.14
C ILE A 131 10.19 7.33 -4.42
N VAL A 132 9.73 8.11 -5.39
CA VAL A 132 9.24 7.55 -6.65
C VAL A 132 10.38 6.87 -7.43
N HIS A 133 11.56 7.47 -7.43
CA HIS A 133 12.75 6.84 -8.02
C HIS A 133 13.13 5.53 -7.32
N LEU A 134 13.07 5.49 -5.98
CA LEU A 134 13.31 4.29 -5.20
C LEU A 134 12.35 3.16 -5.59
N LEU A 135 11.05 3.45 -5.66
CA LEU A 135 10.02 2.49 -6.07
C LEU A 135 10.23 1.99 -7.52
N ASN A 136 10.52 2.91 -8.43
CA ASN A 136 10.76 2.56 -9.83
C ASN A 136 12.08 1.78 -10.03
N THR A 137 13.10 2.03 -9.20
CA THR A 137 14.32 1.21 -9.18
C THR A 137 14.00 -0.19 -8.70
N LYS A 138 13.22 -0.33 -7.64
CA LYS A 138 12.73 -1.62 -7.16
C LYS A 138 12.00 -2.39 -8.25
N LYS A 139 11.07 -1.72 -8.95
CA LYS A 139 10.33 -2.32 -10.07
C LYS A 139 11.24 -2.79 -11.21
N LYS A 140 12.32 -2.08 -11.49
CA LYS A 140 13.31 -2.47 -12.52
C LYS A 140 14.15 -3.66 -12.09
N SER A 141 14.61 -3.67 -10.84
CA SER A 141 15.49 -4.74 -10.31
C SER A 141 14.74 -6.04 -10.07
N SER A 142 13.48 -5.96 -9.65
CA SER A 142 12.63 -7.11 -9.32
C SER A 142 11.20 -6.87 -9.81
N PRO A 143 10.91 -7.12 -11.11
CA PRO A 143 9.67 -6.70 -11.78
C PRO A 143 8.36 -7.11 -11.11
N ASP A 144 8.34 -8.25 -10.40
CA ASP A 144 7.14 -8.80 -9.77
C ASP A 144 7.08 -8.55 -8.25
N LYS A 145 8.09 -7.88 -7.69
CA LYS A 145 8.27 -7.71 -6.25
C LYS A 145 7.90 -6.31 -5.73
N LEU A 146 7.01 -5.59 -6.44
CA LEU A 146 6.44 -4.31 -5.97
C LEU A 146 4.92 -4.31 -6.15
N ILE A 147 4.20 -4.30 -5.04
CA ILE A 147 2.72 -4.25 -5.00
C ILE A 147 2.31 -2.94 -4.35
N SER A 148 1.33 -2.23 -4.90
CA SER A 148 0.73 -1.06 -4.26
C SER A 148 -0.63 -1.37 -3.67
N ILE A 149 -0.91 -0.85 -2.49
CA ILE A 149 -2.23 -0.88 -1.84
C ILE A 149 -2.99 0.38 -2.25
N ASP A 150 -4.21 0.20 -2.73
CA ASP A 150 -5.19 1.20 -3.15
C ASP A 150 -4.82 1.94 -4.44
N VAL A 151 -3.85 2.85 -4.42
CA VAL A 151 -3.40 3.64 -5.59
C VAL A 151 -1.88 3.78 -5.54
N PRO A 152 -1.16 3.50 -6.64
CA PRO A 152 0.29 3.68 -6.68
C PRO A 152 0.70 5.12 -6.33
N ALA A 153 1.82 5.25 -5.60
CA ALA A 153 2.33 6.54 -5.18
C ALA A 153 2.62 7.47 -6.37
N GLY A 154 2.13 8.70 -6.31
CA GLY A 154 2.29 9.71 -7.36
C GLY A 154 1.26 9.65 -8.50
N LEU A 155 0.27 8.76 -8.42
CA LEU A 155 -0.80 8.65 -9.39
C LEU A 155 -2.06 9.39 -8.91
N ASP A 156 -2.62 10.27 -9.73
CA ASP A 156 -3.93 10.87 -9.46
C ASP A 156 -5.04 9.84 -9.64
N SER A 157 -5.83 9.64 -8.59
CA SER A 157 -6.85 8.59 -8.55
C SER A 157 -8.06 8.82 -9.45
N ASP A 158 -8.26 10.05 -9.95
CA ASP A 158 -9.40 10.41 -10.76
C ASP A 158 -9.14 10.39 -12.27
N ASN A 159 -7.93 10.77 -12.68
CA ASN A 159 -7.60 10.91 -14.11
C ASN A 159 -6.41 10.04 -14.57
N GLY A 160 -5.69 9.39 -13.64
CA GLY A 160 -4.54 8.55 -13.98
C GLY A 160 -3.28 9.34 -14.37
N ASN A 161 -3.31 10.66 -14.28
CA ASN A 161 -2.13 11.47 -14.50
C ASN A 161 -1.16 11.37 -13.31
N THR A 162 0.08 11.73 -13.53
CA THR A 162 1.03 11.87 -12.43
C THR A 162 0.75 13.15 -11.63
N VAL A 163 0.69 13.06 -10.31
CA VAL A 163 0.54 14.22 -9.40
C VAL A 163 1.83 15.06 -9.39
N SER A 164 2.94 14.44 -9.75
CA SER A 164 4.25 15.04 -10.00
C SER A 164 4.74 14.56 -11.37
N ASN A 165 5.98 14.88 -11.76
CA ASN A 165 6.52 14.46 -13.05
C ASN A 165 6.61 12.95 -13.26
N ILE A 166 6.56 12.17 -12.17
CA ILE A 166 6.67 10.71 -12.17
C ILE A 166 5.71 10.06 -11.16
N SER A 167 5.30 8.83 -11.46
CA SER A 167 4.52 7.98 -10.53
C SER A 167 5.20 6.62 -10.34
N SER A 168 4.87 5.93 -9.26
CA SER A 168 5.29 4.55 -9.03
C SER A 168 4.63 3.62 -10.06
N LYS A 169 5.41 2.65 -10.54
CA LYS A 169 4.96 1.60 -11.48
C LYS A 169 4.93 0.25 -10.76
N ALA A 170 3.94 0.03 -9.93
CA ALA A 170 3.76 -1.26 -9.27
C ALA A 170 3.53 -2.40 -10.26
N SER A 171 3.90 -3.62 -9.89
CA SER A 171 3.58 -4.84 -10.66
C SER A 171 2.12 -5.24 -10.54
N SER A 172 1.54 -4.97 -9.38
CA SER A 172 0.13 -5.17 -9.10
C SER A 172 -0.38 -4.07 -8.18
N THR A 173 -1.62 -3.66 -8.38
CA THR A 173 -2.30 -2.73 -7.48
C THR A 173 -3.51 -3.43 -6.87
N LEU A 174 -3.52 -3.55 -5.55
CA LEU A 174 -4.63 -4.13 -4.79
C LEU A 174 -5.59 -3.01 -4.40
N CYS A 175 -6.59 -2.81 -5.24
CA CYS A 175 -7.55 -1.73 -5.11
C CYS A 175 -8.52 -1.97 -3.95
N LEU A 176 -8.68 -1.00 -3.06
CA LEU A 176 -9.57 -1.10 -1.92
C LEU A 176 -10.99 -0.63 -2.26
N GLY A 177 -11.99 -1.45 -1.93
CA GLY A 177 -13.40 -1.15 -2.21
C GLY A 177 -13.72 -1.21 -3.70
N LEU A 178 -14.06 -0.07 -4.31
CA LEU A 178 -14.44 -0.01 -5.72
C LEU A 178 -13.26 0.42 -6.62
N PHE A 179 -13.26 -0.05 -7.84
CA PHE A 179 -12.25 0.28 -8.85
C PHE A 179 -12.22 1.79 -9.11
N LYS A 180 -11.06 2.41 -8.97
CA LYS A 180 -10.80 3.82 -9.26
C LYS A 180 -10.57 4.02 -10.75
N THR A 181 -10.98 5.17 -11.26
CA THR A 181 -10.90 5.50 -12.70
C THR A 181 -9.45 5.45 -13.22
N CYS A 182 -8.47 5.88 -12.41
CA CYS A 182 -7.06 5.89 -12.79
C CYS A 182 -6.48 4.51 -13.15
N LEU A 183 -6.97 3.45 -12.50
CA LEU A 183 -6.41 2.10 -12.68
C LEU A 183 -6.74 1.47 -14.03
N LEU A 184 -7.69 2.05 -14.80
CA LEU A 184 -7.97 1.61 -16.17
C LEU A 184 -6.90 2.02 -17.17
N TYR A 185 -6.25 3.15 -16.92
CA TYR A 185 -5.30 3.73 -17.87
C TYR A 185 -3.86 3.35 -17.58
N THR A 186 -3.58 2.78 -16.41
CA THR A 186 -2.21 2.55 -15.91
C THR A 186 -1.88 1.09 -15.63
N SER A 187 -2.88 0.21 -15.55
CA SER A 187 -2.65 -1.22 -15.36
C SER A 187 -2.85 -1.95 -16.69
N PRO A 188 -1.92 -2.82 -17.12
CA PRO A 188 -2.20 -3.71 -18.23
C PRO A 188 -3.43 -4.55 -17.90
N SER A 189 -4.39 -4.56 -18.83
CA SER A 189 -5.59 -5.38 -18.69
C SER A 189 -5.19 -6.87 -18.73
N PRO A 190 -5.80 -7.74 -17.92
CA PRO A 190 -5.63 -9.19 -18.08
C PRO A 190 -6.05 -9.70 -19.46
N ARG A 191 -6.68 -8.85 -20.29
CA ARG A 191 -7.05 -9.16 -21.67
C ARG A 191 -5.95 -8.82 -22.69
N ASP A 192 -4.87 -8.15 -22.26
CA ASP A 192 -3.74 -7.75 -23.12
C ASP A 192 -2.54 -8.70 -22.95
N ALA A 193 -2.74 -9.82 -22.24
CA ALA A 193 -1.76 -10.89 -22.05
C ALA A 193 -2.13 -12.14 -22.84
#